data_3272e5dd43295b08a5b0cbfd121598d2
#
_entry.id   3272e5dd43295b08a5b0cbfd121598d2
#
_cell.length_a   1.000
_cell.length_b   1.000
_cell.length_c   1.000
_cell.angle_alpha   90.00
_cell.angle_beta   90.00
_cell.angle_gamma   90.00
#
_symmetry.space_group_name_H-M   'P 1'
#
loop_
_entity.id
_entity.type
_entity.pdbx_description
1 polymer ?
#
loop_
_entity_poly.entity_id
_entity_poly.type
_entity_poly.pdbx_seq_one_letter_code
_entity_poly.pdbx_strand_id
1 'polypeptide(L)'
;MTEACAQPRERLQGIFPGSWIDSNFYVWIGHADDQLAWSQVAEARQALDEAGTDLPPELLARARREMFIAEGSDWCWWYGDDHSSEHDAEFDELFRLHLRNVYRLLGRPIPDELFISNITTGGAPTLMTAPTAFISPRLDGEDSSYFEWLCAGALEIRALAGAMHQVDRQAIVDQLRFGFDLEALYIRVDTVRPAFDVLTDGWSVLINFLRPSGVRVACSMAVGGVVLVKATTREGGAWQPAESAGIQVGLGSIVELRIPLAWLGESVADVSFFVAVNDAGEVELERHPAGRPIEITVPDERFASRNWTA
;
A
#
# COMPACT_ATOMS: atom_id res chain seq x y z
N MET A 1 24.33 -32.01 14.87
CA MET A 1 23.59 -31.37 15.98
C MET A 1 23.21 -32.37 17.13
N THR A 2 23.61 -33.59 17.09
CA THR A 2 23.20 -34.67 18.05
C THR A 2 24.17 -34.86 19.21
N GLU A 3 25.43 -34.49 19.12
CA GLU A 3 26.40 -34.70 20.23
C GLU A 3 26.36 -33.62 21.33
N ALA A 4 25.96 -32.39 21.03
CA ALA A 4 25.89 -31.33 22.03
C ALA A 4 24.75 -31.50 23.04
N CYS A 5 23.77 -32.38 22.76
CA CYS A 5 22.65 -32.63 23.66
C CYS A 5 22.91 -33.69 24.74
N ALA A 6 24.01 -34.42 24.65
CA ALA A 6 24.32 -35.54 25.57
C ALA A 6 25.17 -35.16 26.80
N GLN A 7 25.67 -33.92 26.87
CA GLN A 7 26.45 -33.47 28.03
C GLN A 7 25.54 -32.97 29.16
N PRO A 8 25.84 -33.29 30.43
CA PRO A 8 25.09 -32.75 31.57
C PRO A 8 25.21 -31.24 31.57
N ARG A 9 24.06 -30.54 31.54
CA ARG A 9 23.98 -29.10 31.53
C ARG A 9 23.86 -28.60 32.96
N GLU A 10 24.74 -27.70 33.36
CA GLU A 10 24.52 -26.94 34.59
C GLU A 10 23.34 -26.00 34.42
N ARG A 11 22.46 -26.00 35.41
CA ARG A 11 21.34 -25.07 35.44
C ARG A 11 21.85 -23.74 35.97
N LEU A 12 21.89 -22.72 35.11
CA LEU A 12 22.20 -21.35 35.50
C LEU A 12 21.03 -20.86 36.38
N GLN A 13 21.38 -20.29 37.55
CA GLN A 13 20.41 -19.71 38.47
C GLN A 13 20.60 -18.18 38.49
N GLY A 14 19.50 -17.44 38.66
CA GLY A 14 19.55 -16.00 38.82
C GLY A 14 19.76 -15.22 37.51
N ILE A 15 19.45 -15.82 36.36
CA ILE A 15 19.41 -15.08 35.10
C ILE A 15 18.20 -14.16 35.12
N PHE A 16 18.48 -12.86 35.02
CA PHE A 16 17.44 -11.86 34.87
C PHE A 16 16.85 -11.94 33.43
N PRO A 17 15.53 -12.04 33.27
CA PRO A 17 14.92 -12.05 31.96
C PRO A 17 14.91 -10.63 31.38
N GLY A 18 15.78 -10.38 30.44
CA GLY A 18 15.87 -9.06 29.80
C GLY A 18 16.89 -9.08 28.66
N SER A 19 16.83 -8.06 27.83
CA SER A 19 17.79 -7.81 26.78
C SER A 19 19.03 -7.12 27.35
N TRP A 20 20.08 -7.04 26.56
CA TRP A 20 21.30 -6.28 26.89
C TRP A 20 21.07 -4.77 26.92
N ILE A 21 19.92 -4.29 26.39
CA ILE A 21 19.47 -2.91 26.44
C ILE A 21 18.51 -2.76 27.60
N ASP A 22 18.79 -1.86 28.51
CA ASP A 22 17.95 -1.48 29.66
C ASP A 22 17.45 -2.66 30.51
N SER A 23 18.04 -3.84 30.35
CA SER A 23 17.67 -5.05 31.06
C SER A 23 16.19 -5.45 30.93
N ASN A 24 15.54 -5.05 29.85
CA ASN A 24 14.15 -5.39 29.52
C ASN A 24 14.02 -5.76 28.05
N PHE A 25 12.79 -6.00 27.57
CA PHE A 25 12.50 -6.28 26.16
C PHE A 25 11.74 -5.16 25.47
N TYR A 26 11.69 -3.97 26.07
CA TYR A 26 10.82 -2.90 25.60
C TYR A 26 11.10 -2.50 24.15
N VAL A 27 12.36 -2.30 23.77
CA VAL A 27 12.80 -1.97 22.41
C VAL A 27 12.41 -3.01 21.35
N TRP A 28 12.10 -4.24 21.79
CA TRP A 28 11.80 -5.34 20.87
C TRP A 28 10.31 -5.67 20.77
N ILE A 29 9.53 -5.35 21.80
CA ILE A 29 8.12 -5.75 21.91
C ILE A 29 7.27 -4.74 22.70
N GLY A 30 7.83 -3.60 23.09
CA GLY A 30 7.17 -2.69 24.02
C GLY A 30 6.20 -1.74 23.34
N HIS A 31 6.52 -1.30 22.14
CA HIS A 31 5.70 -0.35 21.39
C HIS A 31 4.53 -1.03 20.67
N ALA A 32 3.48 -0.27 20.42
CA ALA A 32 2.35 -0.75 19.62
C ALA A 32 2.77 -1.15 18.19
N ASP A 33 3.74 -0.42 17.64
CA ASP A 33 4.31 -0.67 16.31
C ASP A 33 5.03 -2.03 16.27
N ASP A 34 5.81 -2.36 17.31
CA ASP A 34 6.45 -3.68 17.46
C ASP A 34 5.44 -4.81 17.54
N GLN A 35 4.41 -4.64 18.37
CA GLN A 35 3.37 -5.65 18.57
C GLN A 35 2.59 -5.91 17.28
N LEU A 36 2.34 -4.86 16.49
CA LEU A 36 1.72 -4.99 15.18
C LEU A 36 2.64 -5.76 14.23
N ALA A 37 3.93 -5.42 14.16
CA ALA A 37 4.90 -6.10 13.33
C ALA A 37 5.03 -7.59 13.70
N TRP A 38 5.08 -7.91 14.98
CA TRP A 38 5.14 -9.30 15.45
C TRP A 38 3.86 -10.10 15.16
N SER A 39 2.68 -9.47 15.20
CA SER A 39 1.43 -10.14 14.80
C SER A 39 1.45 -10.48 13.31
N GLN A 40 1.92 -9.57 12.46
CA GLN A 40 2.07 -9.81 11.02
C GLN A 40 3.08 -10.93 10.71
N VAL A 41 4.20 -11.00 11.45
CA VAL A 41 5.17 -12.12 11.36
C VAL A 41 4.49 -13.43 11.74
N ALA A 42 3.73 -13.46 12.84
CA ALA A 42 3.05 -14.68 13.30
C ALA A 42 2.02 -15.17 12.28
N GLU A 43 1.23 -14.29 11.69
CA GLU A 43 0.24 -14.62 10.67
C GLU A 43 0.90 -15.14 9.38
N ALA A 44 1.98 -14.49 8.91
CA ALA A 44 2.73 -14.95 7.75
C ALA A 44 3.39 -16.31 8.00
N ARG A 45 3.89 -16.55 9.23
CA ARG A 45 4.43 -17.85 9.64
C ARG A 45 3.34 -18.93 9.63
N GLN A 46 2.18 -18.63 10.19
CA GLN A 46 1.05 -19.54 10.15
C GLN A 46 0.65 -19.88 8.70
N ALA A 47 0.56 -18.87 7.83
CA ALA A 47 0.25 -19.08 6.41
C ALA A 47 1.28 -19.97 5.71
N LEU A 48 2.57 -19.81 6.04
CA LEU A 48 3.67 -20.63 5.51
C LEU A 48 3.60 -22.07 6.03
N ASP A 49 3.31 -22.27 7.31
CA ASP A 49 3.20 -23.60 7.92
C ASP A 49 1.97 -24.36 7.39
N GLU A 50 0.84 -23.67 7.18
CA GLU A 50 -0.37 -24.24 6.57
C GLU A 50 -0.19 -24.63 5.09
N ALA A 51 0.64 -23.90 4.35
CA ALA A 51 0.95 -24.23 2.95
C ALA A 51 1.72 -25.57 2.83
N GLY A 52 2.43 -25.95 3.88
CA GLY A 52 3.02 -27.28 4.08
C GLY A 52 3.83 -27.78 2.87
N THR A 53 3.51 -29.02 2.44
CA THR A 53 4.18 -29.74 1.33
C THR A 53 3.51 -29.55 -0.03
N ASP A 54 2.46 -28.73 -0.12
CA ASP A 54 1.66 -28.61 -1.36
C ASP A 54 2.34 -27.72 -2.43
N LEU A 55 3.39 -26.99 -2.03
CA LEU A 55 4.16 -26.14 -2.91
C LEU A 55 5.42 -26.85 -3.46
N PRO A 56 5.86 -26.46 -4.68
CA PRO A 56 7.16 -26.85 -5.18
C PRO A 56 8.27 -26.52 -4.17
N PRO A 57 9.24 -27.44 -3.95
CA PRO A 57 10.30 -27.24 -2.94
C PRO A 57 11.09 -25.93 -3.10
N GLU A 58 11.28 -25.48 -4.33
CA GLU A 58 11.99 -24.22 -4.64
C GLU A 58 11.19 -22.99 -4.18
N LEU A 59 9.88 -22.95 -4.42
CA LEU A 59 9.01 -21.86 -3.97
C LEU A 59 8.92 -21.85 -2.44
N LEU A 60 8.80 -23.03 -1.82
CA LEU A 60 8.79 -23.14 -0.36
C LEU A 60 10.12 -22.66 0.25
N ALA A 61 11.25 -23.00 -0.36
CA ALA A 61 12.56 -22.52 0.11
C ALA A 61 12.70 -21.00 0.01
N ARG A 62 12.18 -20.40 -1.07
CA ARG A 62 12.15 -18.93 -1.24
C ARG A 62 11.23 -18.28 -0.22
N ALA A 63 10.02 -18.80 -0.02
CA ALA A 63 9.09 -18.27 0.98
C ALA A 63 9.67 -18.33 2.40
N ARG A 64 10.35 -19.44 2.74
CA ARG A 64 11.06 -19.56 4.02
C ARG A 64 12.19 -18.54 4.16
N ARG A 65 12.90 -18.23 3.07
CA ARG A 65 13.96 -17.22 3.11
C ARG A 65 13.40 -15.83 3.38
N GLU A 66 12.31 -15.44 2.71
CA GLU A 66 11.62 -14.18 2.97
C GLU A 66 11.15 -14.11 4.43
N MET A 67 10.58 -15.20 4.94
CA MET A 67 10.14 -15.29 6.33
C MET A 67 11.30 -15.12 7.33
N PHE A 68 12.44 -15.79 7.11
CA PHE A 68 13.62 -15.67 7.98
C PHE A 68 14.19 -14.25 7.98
N ILE A 69 14.11 -13.51 6.86
CA ILE A 69 14.51 -12.11 6.82
C ILE A 69 13.56 -11.28 7.67
N ALA A 70 12.26 -11.48 7.55
CA ALA A 70 11.26 -10.74 8.32
C ALA A 70 11.29 -11.08 9.83
N GLU A 71 11.78 -12.26 10.23
CA GLU A 71 11.97 -12.64 11.64
C GLU A 71 13.22 -12.02 12.28
N GLY A 72 14.05 -11.31 11.53
CA GLY A 72 15.19 -10.58 12.07
C GLY A 72 14.73 -9.51 13.06
N SER A 73 15.45 -9.35 14.16
CA SER A 73 15.09 -8.36 15.19
C SER A 73 15.46 -6.92 14.83
N ASP A 74 16.23 -6.72 13.76
CA ASP A 74 16.71 -5.39 13.36
C ASP A 74 15.54 -4.44 13.01
N TRP A 75 14.43 -4.97 12.55
CA TRP A 75 13.24 -4.18 12.22
C TRP A 75 12.64 -3.48 13.45
N CYS A 76 12.55 -4.19 14.59
CA CYS A 76 12.01 -3.66 15.84
C CYS A 76 12.82 -2.49 16.39
N TRP A 77 14.08 -2.36 16.03
CA TRP A 77 14.93 -1.25 16.45
C TRP A 77 14.41 0.11 15.98
N TRP A 78 13.66 0.14 14.89
CA TRP A 78 13.19 1.35 14.23
C TRP A 78 11.70 1.64 14.45
N TYR A 79 11.03 0.80 15.25
CA TYR A 79 9.65 1.02 15.68
C TYR A 79 9.60 1.74 17.03
N GLY A 80 8.51 2.50 17.25
CA GLY A 80 8.31 3.26 18.48
C GLY A 80 9.05 4.59 18.51
N ASP A 81 9.37 5.08 19.70
CA ASP A 81 9.97 6.39 19.94
C ASP A 81 11.37 6.34 20.56
N ASP A 82 11.90 5.15 20.86
CA ASP A 82 13.23 4.97 21.45
C ASP A 82 14.37 5.34 20.51
N HIS A 83 14.20 5.00 19.24
CA HIS A 83 15.18 5.25 18.19
C HIS A 83 14.45 5.79 16.95
N SER A 84 15.10 6.67 16.23
CA SER A 84 14.61 7.13 14.94
C SER A 84 15.75 7.43 13.99
N SER A 85 15.50 7.22 12.71
CA SER A 85 16.37 7.63 11.62
C SER A 85 15.56 8.20 10.47
N GLU A 86 16.22 8.85 9.54
CA GLU A 86 15.59 9.30 8.28
C GLU A 86 15.14 8.13 7.39
N HIS A 87 15.53 6.89 7.72
CA HIS A 87 15.25 5.67 6.97
C HIS A 87 14.19 4.77 7.60
N ASP A 88 13.54 5.17 8.69
CA ASP A 88 12.55 4.34 9.38
C ASP A 88 11.43 3.87 8.46
N ALA A 89 10.92 4.75 7.61
CA ALA A 89 9.89 4.42 6.64
C ALA A 89 10.34 3.38 5.60
N GLU A 90 11.63 3.41 5.20
CA GLU A 90 12.20 2.43 4.28
C GLU A 90 12.36 1.06 4.94
N PHE A 91 12.82 1.03 6.20
CA PHE A 91 12.92 -0.20 6.96
C PHE A 91 11.54 -0.86 7.15
N ASP A 92 10.53 -0.08 7.54
CA ASP A 92 9.16 -0.57 7.66
C ASP A 92 8.62 -1.11 6.32
N GLU A 93 8.85 -0.40 5.21
CA GLU A 93 8.42 -0.87 3.89
C GLU A 93 9.14 -2.15 3.47
N LEU A 94 10.45 -2.26 3.71
CA LEU A 94 11.21 -3.48 3.43
C LEU A 94 10.73 -4.66 4.27
N PHE A 95 10.47 -4.46 5.56
CA PHE A 95 9.89 -5.46 6.42
C PHE A 95 8.57 -6.01 5.87
N ARG A 96 7.62 -5.11 5.58
CA ARG A 96 6.31 -5.48 5.03
C ARG A 96 6.43 -6.10 3.62
N LEU A 97 7.41 -5.67 2.82
CA LEU A 97 7.68 -6.26 1.51
C LEU A 97 8.09 -7.73 1.64
N HIS A 98 8.96 -8.08 2.59
CA HIS A 98 9.35 -9.47 2.83
C HIS A 98 8.14 -10.32 3.23
N LEU A 99 7.26 -9.81 4.10
CA LEU A 99 6.02 -10.50 4.46
C LEU A 99 5.08 -10.65 3.26
N ARG A 100 4.89 -9.61 2.45
CA ARG A 100 4.08 -9.70 1.21
C ARG A 100 4.66 -10.72 0.24
N ASN A 101 5.98 -10.83 0.15
CA ASN A 101 6.63 -11.84 -0.69
C ASN A 101 6.35 -13.26 -0.22
N VAL A 102 6.25 -13.49 1.10
CA VAL A 102 5.80 -14.80 1.62
C VAL A 102 4.44 -15.16 1.03
N TYR A 103 3.43 -14.30 1.17
CA TYR A 103 2.08 -14.55 0.63
C TYR A 103 2.07 -14.72 -0.89
N ARG A 104 2.85 -13.91 -1.63
CA ARG A 104 2.98 -14.05 -3.10
C ARG A 104 3.52 -15.41 -3.50
N LEU A 105 4.59 -15.86 -2.85
CA LEU A 105 5.23 -17.16 -3.13
C LEU A 105 4.33 -18.35 -2.75
N LEU A 106 3.45 -18.15 -1.75
CA LEU A 106 2.42 -19.13 -1.38
C LEU A 106 1.20 -19.12 -2.31
N GLY A 107 1.11 -18.16 -3.25
CA GLY A 107 -0.09 -17.98 -4.07
C GLY A 107 -1.33 -17.58 -3.26
N ARG A 108 -1.15 -16.99 -2.08
CA ARG A 108 -2.22 -16.56 -1.17
C ARG A 108 -2.49 -15.05 -1.32
N PRO A 109 -3.72 -14.60 -1.06
CA PRO A 109 -4.02 -13.18 -0.98
C PRO A 109 -3.16 -12.52 0.10
N ILE A 110 -2.60 -11.36 -0.24
CA ILE A 110 -1.82 -10.58 0.70
C ILE A 110 -2.79 -9.83 1.63
N PRO A 111 -2.61 -9.90 2.96
CA PRO A 111 -3.39 -9.11 3.90
C PRO A 111 -3.26 -7.59 3.63
N ASP A 112 -4.38 -6.86 3.72
CA ASP A 112 -4.41 -5.42 3.41
C ASP A 112 -3.56 -4.59 4.37
N GLU A 113 -3.44 -5.01 5.62
CA GLU A 113 -2.61 -4.39 6.66
C GLU A 113 -1.11 -4.38 6.32
N LEU A 114 -0.62 -5.32 5.51
CA LEU A 114 0.77 -5.30 5.04
C LEU A 114 1.06 -4.18 4.02
N PHE A 115 0.04 -3.46 3.62
CA PHE A 115 0.15 -2.28 2.77
C PHE A 115 0.10 -0.96 3.54
N ILE A 116 -0.10 -1.02 4.85
CA ILE A 116 -0.16 0.13 5.75
C ILE A 116 1.12 0.14 6.60
N SER A 117 1.73 1.31 6.79
CA SER A 117 2.91 1.44 7.64
C SER A 117 2.58 1.05 9.09
N ASN A 118 3.48 0.30 9.71
CA ASN A 118 3.42 -0.01 11.14
C ASN A 118 3.84 1.20 12.01
N ILE A 119 4.55 2.17 11.43
CA ILE A 119 5.02 3.35 12.16
C ILE A 119 3.83 4.27 12.40
N THR A 120 3.45 4.41 13.67
CA THR A 120 2.38 5.31 14.11
C THR A 120 2.92 6.63 14.67
N THR A 121 4.20 6.65 15.07
CA THR A 121 4.90 7.82 15.62
C THR A 121 5.94 8.32 14.61
N GLY A 122 5.87 9.58 14.20
CA GLY A 122 6.97 10.23 13.48
C GLY A 122 7.09 9.93 11.99
N GLY A 123 6.00 9.78 11.26
CA GLY A 123 6.04 9.72 9.79
C GLY A 123 6.66 10.98 9.20
N ALA A 124 7.61 10.83 8.26
CA ALA A 124 8.07 11.93 7.42
C ALA A 124 6.85 12.71 6.88
N PRO A 125 6.91 14.03 6.74
CA PRO A 125 5.80 14.81 6.23
C PRO A 125 5.44 14.29 4.83
N THR A 126 4.35 13.57 4.74
CA THR A 126 3.77 13.24 3.45
C THR A 126 3.33 14.56 2.84
N LEU A 127 3.91 14.96 1.73
CA LEU A 127 3.50 16.16 0.98
C LEU A 127 2.14 15.90 0.33
N MET A 128 1.15 15.65 1.16
CA MET A 128 -0.21 15.38 0.76
C MET A 128 -1.12 16.49 1.28
N THR A 129 -1.88 17.07 0.37
CA THR A 129 -2.93 18.03 0.69
C THR A 129 -4.29 17.38 0.59
N ALA A 130 -5.23 17.78 1.46
CA ALA A 130 -6.61 17.32 1.39
C ALA A 130 -7.41 18.12 0.37
N PRO A 131 -8.48 17.55 -0.21
CA PRO A 131 -9.44 18.29 -1.03
C PRO A 131 -10.06 19.46 -0.25
N THR A 132 -10.20 20.61 -0.90
CA THR A 132 -10.73 21.83 -0.26
C THR A 132 -12.15 22.19 -0.72
N ALA A 133 -12.57 21.73 -1.90
CA ALA A 133 -13.93 21.89 -2.40
C ALA A 133 -14.32 20.72 -3.30
N PHE A 134 -15.60 20.67 -3.70
CA PHE A 134 -16.06 19.72 -4.71
C PHE A 134 -15.39 19.98 -6.04
N ILE A 135 -15.10 18.89 -6.77
CA ILE A 135 -14.59 18.93 -8.13
C ILE A 135 -15.50 18.11 -9.06
N SER A 136 -15.49 18.47 -10.32
CA SER A 136 -16.19 17.71 -11.38
C SER A 136 -15.37 17.81 -12.66
N PRO A 137 -14.20 17.14 -12.70
CA PRO A 137 -13.30 17.23 -13.84
C PRO A 137 -13.87 16.55 -15.07
N ARG A 138 -13.39 16.96 -16.22
CA ARG A 138 -13.63 16.32 -17.49
C ARG A 138 -12.67 15.12 -17.61
N LEU A 139 -13.21 13.98 -17.91
CA LEU A 139 -12.40 12.76 -18.03
C LEU A 139 -11.95 12.59 -19.49
N ASP A 140 -11.03 13.43 -19.95
CA ASP A 140 -10.51 13.37 -21.32
C ASP A 140 -9.07 12.81 -21.38
N GLY A 141 -8.45 12.57 -20.24
CA GLY A 141 -7.08 12.06 -20.14
C GLY A 141 -6.03 13.14 -20.38
N GLU A 142 -6.39 14.42 -20.38
CA GLU A 142 -5.51 15.52 -20.65
C GLU A 142 -5.55 16.57 -19.54
N ASP A 143 -4.45 17.30 -19.34
CA ASP A 143 -4.43 18.44 -18.44
C ASP A 143 -5.01 19.68 -19.17
N SER A 144 -6.30 19.62 -19.44
CA SER A 144 -6.98 20.56 -20.32
C SER A 144 -7.31 21.88 -19.64
N SER A 145 -7.44 21.92 -18.30
CA SER A 145 -7.73 23.12 -17.53
C SER A 145 -7.16 23.08 -16.12
N TYR A 146 -6.40 24.08 -15.76
CA TYR A 146 -5.90 24.28 -14.40
C TYR A 146 -7.01 24.22 -13.31
N PHE A 147 -8.21 24.68 -13.65
CA PHE A 147 -9.31 24.80 -12.68
C PHE A 147 -9.99 23.48 -12.35
N GLU A 148 -9.89 22.47 -13.20
CA GLU A 148 -10.59 21.18 -13.00
C GLU A 148 -10.15 20.46 -11.74
N TRP A 149 -8.85 20.53 -11.42
CA TRP A 149 -8.25 19.86 -10.27
C TRP A 149 -7.72 20.84 -9.21
N LEU A 150 -8.07 22.13 -9.27
CA LEU A 150 -7.55 23.14 -8.38
C LEU A 150 -7.87 22.88 -6.90
N CYS A 151 -9.09 22.40 -6.61
CA CYS A 151 -9.55 22.13 -5.25
C CYS A 151 -9.34 20.65 -4.82
N ALA A 152 -8.70 19.86 -5.64
CA ALA A 152 -8.38 18.47 -5.33
C ALA A 152 -7.27 18.38 -4.27
N GLY A 153 -7.29 17.29 -3.52
CA GLY A 153 -6.12 16.86 -2.78
C GLY A 153 -5.01 16.42 -3.73
N ALA A 154 -3.78 16.54 -3.31
CA ALA A 154 -2.62 16.18 -4.10
C ALA A 154 -1.58 15.43 -3.26
N LEU A 155 -0.89 14.50 -3.88
CA LEU A 155 0.30 13.84 -3.37
C LEU A 155 1.43 14.04 -4.38
N GLU A 156 2.43 14.83 -3.99
CA GLU A 156 3.62 15.11 -4.80
C GLU A 156 4.67 14.01 -4.61
N ILE A 157 4.78 13.09 -5.58
CA ILE A 157 5.65 11.92 -5.47
C ILE A 157 7.09 12.30 -5.81
N ARG A 158 7.29 13.13 -6.82
CA ARG A 158 8.61 13.57 -7.26
C ARG A 158 9.36 14.37 -6.20
N ALA A 159 8.65 15.14 -5.39
CA ALA A 159 9.24 15.89 -4.29
C ALA A 159 9.77 14.97 -3.17
N LEU A 160 9.17 13.79 -3.00
CA LEU A 160 9.63 12.77 -2.05
C LEU A 160 10.88 12.04 -2.55
N ALA A 161 11.01 11.82 -3.85
CA ALA A 161 12.17 11.16 -4.46
C ALA A 161 13.46 12.01 -4.41
N GLY A 162 13.35 13.33 -4.32
CA GLY A 162 14.51 14.25 -4.24
C GLY A 162 15.27 14.23 -2.91
N ALA A 163 14.70 13.66 -1.86
CA ALA A 163 15.31 13.60 -0.52
C ALA A 163 16.15 12.34 -0.29
N MET A 164 16.07 11.34 -1.14
CA MET A 164 16.78 10.07 -0.97
C MET A 164 17.45 9.63 -2.26
N HIS A 165 18.67 9.12 -2.14
CA HIS A 165 19.42 8.49 -3.23
C HIS A 165 18.73 7.22 -3.71
N GLN A 166 17.62 7.33 -4.46
CA GLN A 166 17.12 6.23 -5.27
C GLN A 166 17.99 6.13 -6.53
N VAL A 167 19.12 5.47 -6.37
CA VAL A 167 19.90 4.99 -7.49
C VAL A 167 19.09 3.87 -8.14
N ASP A 168 18.68 4.07 -9.40
CA ASP A 168 18.20 3.07 -10.36
C ASP A 168 16.71 2.68 -10.45
N ARG A 169 15.74 3.33 -9.83
CA ARG A 169 14.35 3.16 -10.27
C ARG A 169 13.84 4.45 -10.90
N GLN A 170 13.60 4.43 -12.19
CA GLN A 170 12.86 5.50 -12.85
C GLN A 170 11.44 5.49 -12.29
N ALA A 171 11.05 6.57 -11.58
CA ALA A 171 9.70 6.73 -11.10
C ALA A 171 8.72 6.67 -12.28
N ILE A 172 7.61 5.97 -12.08
CA ILE A 172 6.55 5.84 -13.10
C ILE A 172 5.50 6.91 -12.86
N VAL A 173 5.07 7.09 -11.61
CA VAL A 173 4.08 8.07 -11.18
C VAL A 173 4.79 9.34 -10.72
N ASP A 174 4.32 10.50 -11.19
CA ASP A 174 4.84 11.83 -10.85
C ASP A 174 4.02 12.49 -9.74
N GLN A 175 2.69 12.45 -9.86
CA GLN A 175 1.75 13.05 -8.92
C GLN A 175 0.44 12.26 -8.89
N LEU A 176 -0.23 12.25 -7.75
CA LEU A 176 -1.63 11.85 -7.62
C LEU A 176 -2.47 13.06 -7.23
N ARG A 177 -3.65 13.19 -7.83
CA ARG A 177 -4.70 14.10 -7.38
C ARG A 177 -5.98 13.31 -7.11
N PHE A 178 -6.73 13.75 -6.11
CA PHE A 178 -7.97 13.10 -5.72
C PHE A 178 -8.96 14.11 -5.15
N GLY A 179 -10.22 13.85 -5.37
CA GLY A 179 -11.29 14.69 -4.90
C GLY A 179 -12.64 14.05 -5.16
N PHE A 180 -13.70 14.76 -4.89
CA PHE A 180 -15.03 14.20 -4.96
C PHE A 180 -16.06 15.29 -5.29
N ASP A 181 -17.21 14.83 -5.75
CA ASP A 181 -18.51 15.49 -5.64
C ASP A 181 -19.42 14.66 -4.72
N LEU A 182 -20.74 14.93 -4.72
CA LEU A 182 -21.70 14.19 -3.92
C LEU A 182 -22.02 12.77 -4.45
N GLU A 183 -21.57 12.46 -5.67
CA GLU A 183 -21.89 11.20 -6.35
C GLU A 183 -20.68 10.30 -6.56
N ALA A 184 -19.48 10.87 -6.68
CA ALA A 184 -18.30 10.13 -7.11
C ALA A 184 -17.00 10.63 -6.47
N LEU A 185 -16.07 9.70 -6.34
CA LEU A 185 -14.65 9.93 -6.12
C LEU A 185 -13.96 10.07 -7.48
N TYR A 186 -13.12 11.08 -7.61
CA TYR A 186 -12.26 11.31 -8.76
C TYR A 186 -10.81 11.09 -8.37
N ILE A 187 -10.07 10.37 -9.22
CA ILE A 187 -8.65 10.11 -9.03
C ILE A 187 -7.93 10.40 -10.34
N ARG A 188 -6.88 11.20 -10.27
CA ARG A 188 -5.96 11.49 -11.36
C ARG A 188 -4.59 10.95 -11.03
N VAL A 189 -3.98 10.28 -12.01
CA VAL A 189 -2.62 9.75 -11.92
C VAL A 189 -1.79 10.39 -13.03
N ASP A 190 -0.86 11.23 -12.65
CA ASP A 190 0.11 11.81 -13.56
C ASP A 190 1.34 10.91 -13.58
N THR A 191 1.76 10.53 -14.77
CA THR A 191 2.92 9.66 -14.97
C THR A 191 4.08 10.45 -15.59
N VAL A 192 5.32 10.01 -15.33
CA VAL A 192 6.55 10.69 -15.82
C VAL A 192 6.61 10.77 -17.35
N ARG A 193 6.00 9.81 -18.04
CA ARG A 193 5.77 9.83 -19.49
C ARG A 193 4.28 9.65 -19.75
N PRO A 194 3.76 9.97 -20.94
CA PRO A 194 2.31 9.89 -21.20
C PRO A 194 1.71 8.57 -20.71
N ALA A 195 0.61 8.68 -19.97
CA ALA A 195 -0.03 7.51 -19.37
C ALA A 195 -0.51 6.49 -20.41
N PHE A 196 -0.91 6.97 -21.59
CA PHE A 196 -1.24 6.11 -22.71
C PHE A 196 -0.08 5.20 -23.09
N ASP A 197 1.16 5.70 -23.13
CA ASP A 197 2.35 4.92 -23.45
C ASP A 197 2.66 3.90 -22.36
N VAL A 198 2.51 4.31 -21.07
CA VAL A 198 2.69 3.42 -19.91
C VAL A 198 1.75 2.21 -19.99
N LEU A 199 0.47 2.44 -20.26
CA LEU A 199 -0.50 1.35 -20.37
C LEU A 199 -0.31 0.51 -21.63
N THR A 200 0.17 1.12 -22.72
CA THR A 200 0.45 0.41 -23.98
C THR A 200 1.64 -0.56 -23.83
N ASP A 201 2.60 -0.25 -22.96
CA ASP A 201 3.70 -1.17 -22.60
C ASP A 201 3.23 -2.38 -21.78
N GLY A 202 1.93 -2.52 -21.53
CA GLY A 202 1.32 -3.63 -20.81
C GLY A 202 1.22 -3.44 -19.31
N TRP A 203 1.51 -2.23 -18.80
CA TRP A 203 1.34 -1.91 -17.38
C TRP A 203 -0.10 -1.56 -17.07
N SER A 204 -0.44 -1.56 -15.79
CA SER A 204 -1.78 -1.21 -15.32
C SER A 204 -1.71 -0.31 -14.10
N VAL A 205 -2.65 0.63 -14.02
CA VAL A 205 -2.88 1.45 -12.83
C VAL A 205 -3.99 0.79 -12.02
N LEU A 206 -3.71 0.52 -10.76
CA LEU A 206 -4.60 -0.15 -9.81
C LEU A 206 -4.95 0.77 -8.65
N ILE A 207 -6.24 1.02 -8.44
CA ILE A 207 -6.76 1.66 -7.24
C ILE A 207 -7.20 0.54 -6.30
N ASN A 208 -6.50 0.41 -5.17
CA ASN A 208 -6.83 -0.59 -4.16
C ASN A 208 -7.44 0.08 -2.95
N PHE A 209 -8.70 -0.25 -2.65
CA PHE A 209 -9.42 0.29 -1.51
C PHE A 209 -9.17 -0.57 -0.28
N LEU A 210 -8.81 0.07 0.82
CA LEU A 210 -8.70 -0.52 2.15
C LEU A 210 -9.98 -0.27 2.95
N ARG A 211 -10.69 0.83 2.62
CA ARG A 211 -12.05 1.13 3.08
C ARG A 211 -12.89 1.65 1.91
N PRO A 212 -13.94 0.96 1.53
CA PRO A 212 -14.32 -0.39 1.96
C PRO A 212 -13.25 -1.41 1.56
N SER A 213 -13.01 -2.39 2.43
CA SER A 213 -12.02 -3.44 2.16
C SER A 213 -12.48 -4.40 1.06
N GLY A 214 -11.51 -4.99 0.37
CA GLY A 214 -11.80 -6.01 -0.64
C GLY A 214 -12.39 -5.48 -1.95
N VAL A 215 -12.08 -4.25 -2.32
CA VAL A 215 -12.53 -3.63 -3.57
C VAL A 215 -11.33 -3.08 -4.34
N ARG A 216 -11.28 -3.33 -5.65
CA ARG A 216 -10.22 -2.85 -6.55
C ARG A 216 -10.77 -2.38 -7.89
N VAL A 217 -10.14 -1.35 -8.44
CA VAL A 217 -10.35 -0.87 -9.81
C VAL A 217 -9.02 -0.84 -10.52
N ALA A 218 -8.89 -1.56 -11.62
CA ALA A 218 -7.70 -1.57 -12.46
C ALA A 218 -8.01 -0.95 -13.83
N CYS A 219 -7.10 -0.08 -14.28
CA CYS A 219 -7.09 0.49 -15.62
C CYS A 219 -5.90 -0.07 -16.40
N SER A 220 -6.15 -0.66 -17.55
CA SER A 220 -5.13 -1.25 -18.41
C SER A 220 -5.49 -1.07 -19.89
N MET A 221 -4.57 -1.43 -20.79
CA MET A 221 -4.80 -1.40 -22.22
C MET A 221 -5.09 -2.80 -22.76
N ALA A 222 -6.17 -2.94 -23.53
CA ALA A 222 -6.43 -4.15 -24.31
C ALA A 222 -5.66 -4.16 -25.62
N VAL A 223 -5.56 -5.33 -26.21
CA VAL A 223 -5.08 -5.49 -27.60
C VAL A 223 -5.98 -4.66 -28.52
N GLY A 224 -5.38 -3.76 -29.30
CA GLY A 224 -6.11 -2.85 -30.19
C GLY A 224 -6.28 -1.43 -29.64
N GLY A 225 -5.66 -1.09 -28.49
CA GLY A 225 -5.62 0.28 -27.97
C GLY A 225 -6.91 0.72 -27.26
N VAL A 226 -7.69 -0.24 -26.79
CA VAL A 226 -8.91 0.04 -26.03
C VAL A 226 -8.61 0.01 -24.54
N VAL A 227 -9.01 1.05 -23.83
CA VAL A 227 -8.87 1.11 -22.37
C VAL A 227 -9.84 0.13 -21.72
N LEU A 228 -9.32 -0.70 -20.83
CA LEU A 228 -10.09 -1.63 -20.02
C LEU A 228 -10.12 -1.16 -18.56
N VAL A 229 -11.34 -1.08 -18.02
CA VAL A 229 -11.56 -0.92 -16.60
C VAL A 229 -12.05 -2.25 -16.05
N LYS A 230 -11.30 -2.82 -15.12
CA LYS A 230 -11.68 -4.03 -14.40
C LYS A 230 -11.95 -3.69 -12.94
N ALA A 231 -13.16 -3.98 -12.50
CA ALA A 231 -13.52 -3.95 -11.09
C ALA A 231 -13.42 -5.37 -10.52
N THR A 232 -12.88 -5.52 -9.32
CA THR A 232 -12.84 -6.80 -8.60
C THR A 232 -13.23 -6.60 -7.15
N THR A 233 -13.92 -7.59 -6.59
CA THR A 233 -14.26 -7.68 -5.18
C THR A 233 -13.64 -8.94 -4.57
N ARG A 234 -13.38 -8.91 -3.26
CA ARG A 234 -12.80 -10.04 -2.55
C ARG A 234 -13.89 -10.83 -1.84
N GLU A 235 -14.14 -12.03 -2.30
CA GLU A 235 -15.10 -12.94 -1.69
C GLU A 235 -14.41 -14.26 -1.30
N GLY A 236 -14.59 -14.70 -0.06
CA GLY A 236 -13.97 -15.95 0.42
C GLY A 236 -12.45 -15.99 0.34
N GLY A 237 -11.79 -14.82 0.37
CA GLY A 237 -10.34 -14.71 0.26
C GLY A 237 -9.79 -14.62 -1.17
N ALA A 238 -10.61 -14.83 -2.20
CA ALA A 238 -10.20 -14.73 -3.60
C ALA A 238 -10.78 -13.47 -4.27
N TRP A 239 -10.04 -12.89 -5.22
CA TRP A 239 -10.50 -11.78 -6.05
C TRP A 239 -11.43 -12.29 -7.15
N GLN A 240 -12.64 -11.77 -7.22
CA GLN A 240 -13.64 -12.09 -8.23
C GLN A 240 -13.96 -10.86 -9.07
N PRO A 241 -14.25 -11.03 -10.37
CA PRO A 241 -14.73 -9.94 -11.21
C PRO A 241 -16.00 -9.34 -10.61
N ALA A 242 -16.07 -8.00 -10.58
CA ALA A 242 -17.26 -7.25 -10.19
C ALA A 242 -17.74 -6.39 -11.35
N GLU A 243 -19.01 -5.99 -11.31
CA GLU A 243 -19.54 -5.04 -12.28
C GLU A 243 -18.83 -3.70 -12.11
N SER A 244 -18.37 -3.11 -13.22
CA SER A 244 -17.77 -1.77 -13.24
C SER A 244 -18.79 -0.69 -13.60
N ALA A 245 -20.07 -0.92 -13.32
CA ALA A 245 -21.15 -0.02 -13.70
C ALA A 245 -20.95 1.40 -13.16
N GLY A 246 -20.90 2.37 -14.07
CA GLY A 246 -20.71 3.78 -13.74
C GLY A 246 -19.27 4.22 -13.47
N ILE A 247 -18.30 3.31 -13.42
CA ILE A 247 -16.87 3.69 -13.39
C ILE A 247 -16.49 4.18 -14.78
N GLN A 248 -15.88 5.37 -14.84
CA GLN A 248 -15.45 6.00 -16.07
C GLN A 248 -13.95 6.27 -16.01
N VAL A 249 -13.31 6.25 -17.18
CA VAL A 249 -11.88 6.51 -17.33
C VAL A 249 -11.62 7.43 -18.50
N GLY A 250 -10.78 8.44 -18.28
CA GLY A 250 -10.09 9.24 -19.30
C GLY A 250 -8.64 8.79 -19.37
N LEU A 251 -8.10 8.55 -20.57
CA LEU A 251 -6.72 8.16 -20.78
C LEU A 251 -6.12 8.91 -21.95
N GLY A 252 -5.03 9.60 -21.68
CA GLY A 252 -4.22 10.34 -22.64
C GLY A 252 -2.83 10.57 -22.08
N SER A 253 -2.46 11.81 -21.82
CA SER A 253 -1.22 12.14 -21.10
C SER A 253 -1.28 11.74 -19.63
N ILE A 254 -2.48 11.68 -19.06
CA ILE A 254 -2.78 11.28 -17.68
C ILE A 254 -3.85 10.18 -17.65
N VAL A 255 -4.01 9.51 -16.49
CA VAL A 255 -5.17 8.66 -16.20
C VAL A 255 -6.11 9.41 -15.28
N GLU A 256 -7.37 9.51 -15.65
CA GLU A 256 -8.43 10.07 -14.82
C GLU A 256 -9.51 9.02 -14.61
N LEU A 257 -9.96 8.86 -13.38
CA LEU A 257 -10.97 7.91 -12.98
C LEU A 257 -12.12 8.61 -12.27
N ARG A 258 -13.36 8.24 -12.59
CA ARG A 258 -14.56 8.54 -11.82
C ARG A 258 -15.12 7.25 -11.26
N ILE A 259 -15.22 7.15 -9.95
CA ILE A 259 -15.70 5.97 -9.23
C ILE A 259 -16.95 6.40 -8.45
N PRO A 260 -18.14 5.92 -8.79
CA PRO A 260 -19.36 6.26 -8.06
C PRO A 260 -19.24 5.87 -6.58
N LEU A 261 -19.60 6.76 -5.66
CA LEU A 261 -19.61 6.45 -4.22
C LEU A 261 -20.58 5.30 -3.91
N ALA A 262 -21.71 5.23 -4.61
CA ALA A 262 -22.66 4.12 -4.48
C ALA A 262 -22.05 2.76 -4.87
N TRP A 263 -21.04 2.74 -5.75
CA TRP A 263 -20.32 1.51 -6.11
C TRP A 263 -19.41 1.03 -4.97
N LEU A 264 -18.89 1.93 -4.15
CA LEU A 264 -18.11 1.59 -2.97
C LEU A 264 -18.96 1.07 -1.82
N GLY A 265 -20.26 1.40 -1.78
CA GLY A 265 -21.25 0.93 -0.79
C GLY A 265 -22.33 1.95 -0.49
N GLU A 266 -23.46 1.49 0.04
CA GLU A 266 -24.64 2.34 0.29
C GLU A 266 -24.47 3.36 1.42
N SER A 267 -23.49 3.19 2.30
CA SER A 267 -23.29 4.03 3.50
C SER A 267 -21.81 4.17 3.84
N VAL A 268 -20.97 4.40 2.85
CA VAL A 268 -19.52 4.58 3.07
C VAL A 268 -19.29 5.96 3.67
N ALA A 269 -18.83 6.01 4.93
CA ALA A 269 -18.50 7.26 5.61
C ALA A 269 -17.06 7.71 5.31
N ASP A 270 -16.16 6.75 5.17
CA ASP A 270 -14.74 7.00 4.91
C ASP A 270 -14.24 6.11 3.79
N VAL A 271 -13.41 6.66 2.94
CA VAL A 271 -12.70 5.95 1.88
C VAL A 271 -11.21 5.98 2.18
N SER A 272 -10.57 4.83 2.09
CA SER A 272 -9.13 4.71 2.24
C SER A 272 -8.58 3.88 1.08
N PHE A 273 -7.56 4.38 0.38
CA PHE A 273 -7.03 3.74 -0.80
C PHE A 273 -5.56 4.09 -1.06
N PHE A 274 -4.94 3.29 -1.89
CA PHE A 274 -3.65 3.62 -2.52
C PHE A 274 -3.72 3.31 -4.03
N VAL A 275 -2.80 3.91 -4.77
CA VAL A 275 -2.62 3.69 -6.20
C VAL A 275 -1.36 2.87 -6.41
N ALA A 276 -1.44 1.79 -7.17
CA ALA A 276 -0.29 0.98 -7.55
C ALA A 276 -0.14 0.93 -9.08
N VAL A 277 1.08 0.75 -9.54
CA VAL A 277 1.37 0.40 -10.93
C VAL A 277 1.91 -1.01 -10.96
N ASN A 278 1.28 -1.87 -11.76
CA ASN A 278 1.68 -3.25 -11.93
C ASN A 278 2.18 -3.48 -13.38
N ASP A 279 3.12 -4.40 -13.53
CA ASP A 279 3.55 -4.87 -14.85
C ASP A 279 2.54 -5.83 -15.49
N ALA A 280 2.85 -6.31 -16.70
CA ALA A 280 2.03 -7.28 -17.43
C ALA A 280 1.86 -8.64 -16.71
N GLY A 281 2.73 -8.95 -15.76
CA GLY A 281 2.67 -10.15 -14.91
C GLY A 281 1.91 -9.91 -13.60
N GLU A 282 1.22 -8.78 -13.46
CA GLU A 282 0.53 -8.35 -12.22
C GLU A 282 1.48 -8.17 -11.02
N VAL A 283 2.80 -7.98 -11.28
CA VAL A 283 3.77 -7.65 -10.23
C VAL A 283 3.75 -6.15 -9.99
N GLU A 284 3.60 -5.76 -8.73
CA GLU A 284 3.62 -4.37 -8.32
C GLU A 284 5.01 -3.76 -8.52
N LEU A 285 5.07 -2.69 -9.31
CA LEU A 285 6.28 -1.93 -9.61
C LEU A 285 6.41 -0.74 -8.66
N GLU A 286 5.32 0.00 -8.47
CA GLU A 286 5.23 1.16 -7.58
C GLU A 286 3.90 1.19 -6.85
N ARG A 287 3.90 1.88 -5.68
CA ARG A 287 2.72 2.16 -4.88
C ARG A 287 2.81 3.53 -4.26
N HIS A 288 1.70 4.25 -4.28
CA HIS A 288 1.59 5.59 -3.71
C HIS A 288 0.26 5.79 -2.97
N PRO A 289 0.30 6.34 -1.75
CA PRO A 289 1.49 6.49 -0.90
C PRO A 289 2.07 5.13 -0.50
N ALA A 290 3.38 5.07 -0.25
CA ALA A 290 4.03 3.83 0.15
C ALA A 290 3.73 3.44 1.61
N GLY A 291 3.62 4.42 2.49
CA GLY A 291 3.49 4.21 3.92
C GLY A 291 2.04 4.19 4.43
N ARG A 292 1.30 5.30 4.28
CA ARG A 292 -0.09 5.42 4.75
C ARG A 292 -1.02 5.61 3.56
N PRO A 293 -2.21 5.00 3.56
CA PRO A 293 -3.16 5.20 2.47
C PRO A 293 -3.65 6.65 2.41
N ILE A 294 -4.21 7.04 1.28
CA ILE A 294 -5.02 8.25 1.19
C ILE A 294 -6.33 7.98 1.91
N GLU A 295 -6.65 8.81 2.89
CA GLU A 295 -7.89 8.72 3.65
C GLU A 295 -8.75 9.94 3.40
N ILE A 296 -10.01 9.70 3.05
CA ILE A 296 -10.99 10.75 2.72
C ILE A 296 -12.28 10.42 3.45
N THR A 297 -12.81 11.38 4.22
CA THR A 297 -14.19 11.32 4.68
C THR A 297 -15.12 11.65 3.53
N VAL A 298 -16.10 10.80 3.27
CA VAL A 298 -17.08 11.02 2.20
C VAL A 298 -17.85 12.30 2.48
N PRO A 299 -17.87 13.25 1.54
CA PRO A 299 -18.43 14.57 1.76
C PRO A 299 -19.94 14.54 1.91
N ASP A 300 -20.44 15.41 2.77
CA ASP A 300 -21.86 15.80 2.79
C ASP A 300 -22.06 17.14 2.09
N GLU A 301 -23.30 17.56 1.90
CA GLU A 301 -23.66 18.84 1.25
C GLU A 301 -23.02 20.07 1.93
N ARG A 302 -22.57 19.94 3.19
CA ARG A 302 -21.95 21.02 3.96
C ARG A 302 -20.45 21.07 3.80
N PHE A 303 -19.84 20.16 3.04
CA PHE A 303 -18.39 20.08 2.89
C PHE A 303 -17.80 21.40 2.40
N ALA A 304 -18.35 21.98 1.33
CA ALA A 304 -17.88 23.24 0.78
C ALA A 304 -17.98 24.41 1.78
N SER A 305 -19.04 24.44 2.60
CA SER A 305 -19.24 25.50 3.60
C SER A 305 -18.29 25.38 4.80
N ARG A 306 -17.83 24.16 5.14
CA ARG A 306 -16.86 23.95 6.24
C ARG A 306 -15.43 24.26 5.83
N ASN A 307 -15.10 24.12 4.55
CA ASN A 307 -13.76 24.31 4.03
C ASN A 307 -13.58 25.63 3.29
N TRP A 308 -14.60 26.49 3.30
CA TRP A 308 -14.51 27.79 2.68
C TRP A 308 -13.62 28.71 3.52
N THR A 309 -12.42 28.99 3.02
CA THR A 309 -11.53 30.02 3.57
C THR A 309 -11.67 31.27 2.70
N ALA A 310 -12.11 32.38 3.32
CA ALA A 310 -12.24 33.68 2.66
C ALA A 310 -10.86 34.33 2.44
#